data_53147cabe6e44ab15ff685f275d6c2d9
#
_entry.id   53147cabe6e44ab15ff685f275d6c2d9
#
_cell.length_a   1.000
_cell.length_b   1.000
_cell.length_c   1.000
_cell.angle_alpha   90.00
_cell.angle_beta   90.00
_cell.angle_gamma   90.00
#
_symmetry.space_group_name_H-M   'P 1'
#
loop_
_entity.id
_entity.type
_entity.pdbx_description
1 polymer ?
#
loop_
_entity_poly.entity_id
_entity_poly.type
_entity_poly.pdbx_seq_one_letter_code
_entity_poly.pdbx_strand_id
1 'polypeptide(L)'
;MKNNILYAGINKIIYAMITQFFIVVCSLVIGFVLPKYMGSEQYGYWQIYYFYLNYINLATFGFNDGIALRYGGYDEDKLPLSKIRSAIWILSQALLILTIFIIIGTGIVDLSSERRFIYITLAISLPFVCMMNIIVTIFLSVNRQAIYNRVNLVNKLISSIAYLILILIGIKSFQSIIMSDIVIRLILTLICVYIGRKFIFGLKDRFTEGFTEVKQNISAGKFITVGALASAFIPMAGRVVLEHNESIQTYGIYSFAMSLLGIIVTFASTAGMVFFPIMKRISIDNLPLYYTKLKEINNLILYISLLAYIPITMIINQYLTDYQPVLSYAFILFVMCIPLGKMQTLITVYYKIFRMERQYFLANISGALIMLISTYIAYYCFGNVFAVATTTTIIFTLWSDVLELYLMKRMNLKLDKSVLEELMIMLAFLAAASTKNLIILSIGYTMVLLIVIVSKYHKIKDIYTKFRNEVN
;
A
#
# COMPACT_ATOMS: atom_id res chain seq x y z
N MET A 1 -0.79 -32.58 -19.74
CA MET A 1 -1.39 -31.23 -19.79
C MET A 1 -1.54 -30.57 -18.41
N LYS A 2 -2.09 -31.24 -17.38
CA LYS A 2 -2.24 -30.66 -16.03
C LYS A 2 -0.91 -30.17 -15.40
N ASN A 3 0.18 -30.94 -15.51
CA ASN A 3 1.47 -30.57 -14.96
C ASN A 3 2.07 -29.29 -15.62
N ASN A 4 1.93 -29.10 -16.92
CA ASN A 4 2.45 -27.91 -17.60
C ASN A 4 1.70 -26.63 -17.19
N ILE A 5 0.40 -26.72 -16.89
CA ILE A 5 -0.39 -25.57 -16.40
C ILE A 5 0.02 -25.22 -14.96
N LEU A 6 0.30 -26.24 -14.14
CA LEU A 6 0.75 -26.06 -12.77
C LEU A 6 2.14 -25.40 -12.71
N TYR A 7 3.10 -25.91 -13.52
CA TYR A 7 4.45 -25.32 -13.65
C TYR A 7 4.41 -23.89 -14.19
N ALA A 8 3.59 -23.60 -15.19
CA ALA A 8 3.42 -22.25 -15.72
C ALA A 8 2.83 -21.29 -14.65
N GLY A 9 1.92 -21.77 -13.80
CA GLY A 9 1.38 -21.01 -12.68
C GLY A 9 2.42 -20.72 -11.60
N ILE A 10 3.21 -21.70 -11.21
CA ILE A 10 4.30 -21.57 -10.22
C ILE A 10 5.36 -20.58 -10.72
N ASN A 11 5.80 -20.68 -11.97
CA ASN A 11 6.78 -19.75 -12.54
C ASN A 11 6.28 -18.30 -12.55
N LYS A 12 4.99 -18.06 -12.79
CA LYS A 12 4.39 -16.71 -12.70
C LYS A 12 4.42 -16.17 -11.26
N ILE A 13 4.16 -17.01 -10.27
CA ILE A 13 4.21 -16.64 -8.85
C ILE A 13 5.65 -16.33 -8.44
N ILE A 14 6.62 -17.19 -8.78
CA ILE A 14 8.04 -16.99 -8.49
C ILE A 14 8.54 -15.68 -9.11
N TYR A 15 8.19 -15.42 -10.38
CA TYR A 15 8.55 -14.18 -11.05
C TYR A 15 7.95 -12.94 -10.34
N ALA A 16 6.69 -13.00 -9.93
CA ALA A 16 6.07 -11.92 -9.17
C ALA A 16 6.76 -11.70 -7.80
N MET A 17 7.16 -12.76 -7.10
CA MET A 17 7.88 -12.67 -5.83
C MET A 17 9.26 -12.05 -6.00
N ILE A 18 10.03 -12.46 -7.02
CA ILE A 18 11.34 -11.89 -7.33
C ILE A 18 11.19 -10.39 -7.67
N THR A 19 10.23 -10.05 -8.52
CA THR A 19 9.94 -8.65 -8.86
C THR A 19 9.64 -7.81 -7.61
N GLN A 20 8.82 -8.34 -6.73
CA GLN A 20 8.43 -7.64 -5.50
C GLN A 20 9.61 -7.51 -4.52
N PHE A 21 10.48 -8.53 -4.45
CA PHE A 21 11.71 -8.44 -3.66
C PHE A 21 12.60 -7.27 -4.11
N PHE A 22 12.83 -7.11 -5.41
CA PHE A 22 13.58 -5.98 -5.93
C PHE A 22 12.90 -4.64 -5.64
N ILE A 23 11.58 -4.55 -5.74
CA ILE A 23 10.81 -3.35 -5.40
C ILE A 23 11.02 -2.98 -3.91
N VAL A 24 11.00 -3.97 -3.02
CA VAL A 24 11.25 -3.76 -1.58
C VAL A 24 12.67 -3.28 -1.33
N VAL A 25 13.68 -3.92 -1.96
CA VAL A 25 15.08 -3.50 -1.84
C VAL A 25 15.27 -2.07 -2.31
N CYS A 26 14.73 -1.70 -3.48
CA CYS A 26 14.75 -0.31 -3.96
C CYS A 26 14.07 0.65 -2.98
N SER A 27 12.94 0.23 -2.40
CA SER A 27 12.21 1.05 -1.42
C SER A 27 13.00 1.26 -0.14
N LEU A 28 13.72 0.24 0.34
CA LEU A 28 14.63 0.35 1.50
C LEU A 28 15.77 1.32 1.20
N VAL A 29 16.47 1.14 0.07
CA VAL A 29 17.59 2.02 -0.32
C VAL A 29 17.12 3.47 -0.37
N ILE A 30 16.06 3.74 -1.12
CA ILE A 30 15.52 5.10 -1.27
C ILE A 30 14.95 5.63 0.06
N GLY A 31 14.31 4.77 0.85
CA GLY A 31 13.73 5.12 2.16
C GLY A 31 14.75 5.61 3.19
N PHE A 32 16.02 5.21 3.08
CA PHE A 32 17.09 5.70 3.96
C PHE A 32 17.99 6.75 3.27
N VAL A 33 18.23 6.61 1.97
CA VAL A 33 19.15 7.50 1.24
C VAL A 33 18.53 8.88 1.02
N LEU A 34 17.28 8.96 0.53
CA LEU A 34 16.63 10.25 0.29
C LEU A 34 16.55 11.14 1.55
N PRO A 35 16.05 10.65 2.70
CA PRO A 35 16.01 11.47 3.91
C PRO A 35 17.39 12.00 4.30
N LYS A 36 18.42 11.15 4.20
CA LYS A 36 19.79 11.52 4.57
C LYS A 36 20.32 12.70 3.77
N TYR A 37 20.11 12.70 2.45
CA TYR A 37 20.71 13.68 1.55
C TYR A 37 19.85 14.92 1.35
N MET A 38 18.53 14.82 1.45
CA MET A 38 17.63 15.96 1.30
C MET A 38 17.49 16.80 2.58
N GLY A 39 17.65 16.16 3.76
CA GLY A 39 17.23 16.74 5.03
C GLY A 39 15.73 16.69 5.23
N SER A 40 15.26 16.94 6.45
CA SER A 40 13.87 16.72 6.86
C SER A 40 12.87 17.65 6.16
N GLU A 41 13.25 18.88 5.84
CA GLU A 41 12.38 19.86 5.18
C GLU A 41 12.13 19.50 3.70
N GLN A 42 13.20 19.35 2.91
CA GLN A 42 13.08 19.00 1.49
C GLN A 42 12.40 17.64 1.30
N TYR A 43 12.73 16.71 2.20
CA TYR A 43 12.07 15.41 2.24
C TYR A 43 10.58 15.53 2.59
N GLY A 44 10.19 16.46 3.46
CA GLY A 44 8.80 16.75 3.80
C GLY A 44 7.99 17.16 2.57
N TYR A 45 8.50 18.12 1.77
CA TYR A 45 7.86 18.51 0.51
C TYR A 45 7.75 17.37 -0.49
N TRP A 46 8.81 16.56 -0.64
CA TRP A 46 8.74 15.36 -1.48
C TRP A 46 7.71 14.35 -0.98
N GLN A 47 7.57 14.19 0.35
CA GLN A 47 6.59 13.29 0.93
C GLN A 47 5.13 13.76 0.72
N ILE A 48 4.86 15.08 0.67
CA ILE A 48 3.55 15.61 0.27
C ILE A 48 3.23 15.16 -1.16
N TYR A 49 4.14 15.40 -2.11
CA TYR A 49 3.97 14.95 -3.50
C TYR A 49 3.70 13.44 -3.58
N TYR A 50 4.56 12.64 -2.94
CA TYR A 50 4.47 11.19 -2.98
C TYR A 50 3.19 10.65 -2.31
N PHE A 51 2.75 11.29 -1.24
CA PHE A 51 1.50 10.95 -0.55
C PHE A 51 0.29 11.12 -1.50
N TYR A 52 0.09 12.30 -2.07
CA TYR A 52 -1.04 12.55 -2.96
C TYR A 52 -0.95 11.77 -4.27
N LEU A 53 0.25 11.50 -4.77
CA LEU A 53 0.46 10.68 -5.96
C LEU A 53 -0.10 9.26 -5.81
N ASN A 54 -0.07 8.67 -4.61
CA ASN A 54 -0.65 7.35 -4.35
C ASN A 54 -2.18 7.35 -4.48
N TYR A 55 -2.84 8.49 -4.34
CA TYR A 55 -4.30 8.63 -4.48
C TYR A 55 -4.73 9.14 -5.87
N ILE A 56 -3.81 9.38 -6.78
CA ILE A 56 -4.09 9.99 -8.08
C ILE A 56 -5.07 9.14 -8.92
N ASN A 57 -5.08 7.82 -8.73
CA ASN A 57 -6.02 6.91 -9.38
C ASN A 57 -7.49 7.13 -8.97
N LEU A 58 -7.76 7.87 -7.89
CA LEU A 58 -9.12 8.26 -7.52
C LEU A 58 -9.77 9.07 -8.65
N ALA A 59 -8.98 9.83 -9.42
CA ALA A 59 -9.46 10.61 -10.55
C ALA A 59 -10.09 9.77 -11.68
N THR A 60 -9.84 8.46 -11.72
CA THR A 60 -10.50 7.54 -12.66
C THR A 60 -11.82 7.01 -12.14
N PHE A 61 -12.23 7.36 -10.91
CA PHE A 61 -13.48 6.94 -10.25
C PHE A 61 -13.76 5.43 -10.31
N GLY A 62 -12.71 4.60 -10.41
CA GLY A 62 -12.84 3.15 -10.48
C GLY A 62 -12.93 2.57 -11.89
N PHE A 63 -12.70 3.36 -12.92
CA PHE A 63 -12.70 2.88 -14.30
C PHE A 63 -11.73 1.71 -14.51
N ASN A 64 -10.52 1.78 -13.92
CA ASN A 64 -9.51 0.73 -14.01
C ASN A 64 -10.01 -0.61 -13.41
N ASP A 65 -10.54 -0.56 -12.19
CA ASP A 65 -11.07 -1.75 -11.53
C ASP A 65 -12.30 -2.30 -12.24
N GLY A 66 -13.10 -1.41 -12.83
CA GLY A 66 -14.23 -1.78 -13.68
C GLY A 66 -13.80 -2.56 -14.93
N ILE A 67 -12.75 -2.13 -15.62
CA ILE A 67 -12.16 -2.88 -16.75
C ILE A 67 -11.70 -4.26 -16.27
N ALA A 68 -10.99 -4.33 -15.14
CA ALA A 68 -10.50 -5.58 -14.59
C ALA A 68 -11.63 -6.56 -14.24
N LEU A 69 -12.75 -6.05 -13.71
CA LEU A 69 -13.92 -6.88 -13.36
C LEU A 69 -14.71 -7.35 -14.57
N ARG A 70 -14.93 -6.46 -15.55
CA ARG A 70 -15.81 -6.75 -16.69
C ARG A 70 -15.11 -7.56 -17.77
N TYR A 71 -13.82 -7.33 -17.97
CA TYR A 71 -13.02 -7.96 -19.01
C TYR A 71 -11.98 -8.96 -18.48
N GLY A 72 -11.95 -9.17 -17.16
CA GLY A 72 -11.03 -10.13 -16.53
C GLY A 72 -11.26 -11.55 -17.03
N GLY A 73 -10.22 -12.14 -17.64
CA GLY A 73 -10.26 -13.49 -18.20
C GLY A 73 -10.69 -13.58 -19.68
N TYR A 74 -10.95 -12.46 -20.33
CA TYR A 74 -11.19 -12.43 -21.77
C TYR A 74 -9.88 -12.66 -22.53
N ASP A 75 -9.98 -13.33 -23.68
CA ASP A 75 -8.91 -13.33 -24.68
C ASP A 75 -8.78 -11.94 -25.30
N GLU A 76 -7.57 -11.52 -25.60
CA GLU A 76 -7.29 -10.18 -26.13
C GLU A 76 -8.11 -9.83 -27.39
N ASP A 77 -8.34 -10.86 -28.26
CA ASP A 77 -9.05 -10.69 -29.50
C ASP A 77 -10.58 -10.61 -29.35
N LYS A 78 -11.09 -10.99 -28.17
CA LYS A 78 -12.53 -10.91 -27.85
C LYS A 78 -12.93 -9.60 -27.15
N LEU A 79 -11.97 -8.71 -26.90
CA LEU A 79 -12.25 -7.41 -26.29
C LEU A 79 -13.03 -6.51 -27.27
N PRO A 80 -14.06 -5.75 -26.81
CA PRO A 80 -14.75 -4.77 -27.61
C PRO A 80 -13.89 -3.51 -27.77
N LEU A 81 -12.83 -3.62 -28.62
CA LEU A 81 -11.78 -2.62 -28.73
C LEU A 81 -12.30 -1.23 -29.11
N SER A 82 -13.31 -1.14 -29.97
CA SER A 82 -13.90 0.15 -30.39
C SER A 82 -14.51 0.89 -29.19
N LYS A 83 -15.27 0.20 -28.34
CA LYS A 83 -15.87 0.76 -27.11
C LYS A 83 -14.81 1.18 -26.10
N ILE A 84 -13.83 0.30 -25.87
CA ILE A 84 -12.73 0.58 -24.94
C ILE A 84 -11.93 1.80 -25.38
N ARG A 85 -11.61 1.94 -26.68
CA ARG A 85 -10.91 3.10 -27.26
C ARG A 85 -11.69 4.39 -27.07
N SER A 86 -13.02 4.37 -27.35
CA SER A 86 -13.89 5.52 -27.14
C SER A 86 -13.95 5.91 -25.66
N ALA A 87 -14.05 4.93 -24.77
CA ALA A 87 -14.08 5.18 -23.32
C ALA A 87 -12.75 5.77 -22.81
N ILE A 88 -11.61 5.24 -23.23
CA ILE A 88 -10.28 5.77 -22.88
C ILE A 88 -10.12 7.19 -23.38
N TRP A 89 -10.56 7.48 -24.60
CA TRP A 89 -10.48 8.82 -25.18
C TRP A 89 -11.31 9.82 -24.37
N ILE A 90 -12.57 9.50 -24.03
CA ILE A 90 -13.45 10.35 -23.21
C ILE A 90 -12.84 10.59 -21.83
N LEU A 91 -12.35 9.52 -21.18
CA LEU A 91 -11.73 9.63 -19.86
C LEU A 91 -10.46 10.49 -19.91
N SER A 92 -9.64 10.35 -20.97
CA SER A 92 -8.44 11.17 -21.15
C SER A 92 -8.77 12.66 -21.25
N GLN A 93 -9.83 13.04 -21.98
CA GLN A 93 -10.29 14.42 -22.05
C GLN A 93 -10.75 14.91 -20.65
N ALA A 94 -11.52 14.10 -19.93
CA ALA A 94 -11.96 14.44 -18.58
C ALA A 94 -10.77 14.64 -17.61
N LEU A 95 -9.74 13.80 -17.70
CA LEU A 95 -8.52 13.95 -16.90
C LEU A 95 -7.73 15.21 -17.26
N LEU A 96 -7.65 15.58 -18.55
CA LEU A 96 -7.02 16.83 -18.97
C LEU A 96 -7.80 18.06 -18.48
N ILE A 97 -9.13 18.04 -18.57
CA ILE A 97 -9.98 19.10 -18.03
C ILE A 97 -9.77 19.22 -16.52
N LEU A 98 -9.74 18.10 -15.79
CA LEU A 98 -9.49 18.09 -14.36
C LEU A 98 -8.10 18.67 -14.03
N THR A 99 -7.07 18.32 -14.82
CA THR A 99 -5.72 18.90 -14.70
C THR A 99 -5.75 20.42 -14.81
N ILE A 100 -6.44 20.95 -15.82
CA ILE A 100 -6.58 22.40 -16.02
C ILE A 100 -7.30 23.04 -14.82
N PHE A 101 -8.39 22.45 -14.34
CA PHE A 101 -9.11 22.95 -13.17
C PHE A 101 -8.24 22.99 -11.92
N ILE A 102 -7.42 21.96 -11.66
CA ILE A 102 -6.50 21.93 -10.53
C ILE A 102 -5.45 23.04 -10.68
N ILE A 103 -4.85 23.21 -11.85
CA ILE A 103 -3.84 24.25 -12.10
C ILE A 103 -4.45 25.66 -11.89
N ILE A 104 -5.63 25.93 -12.42
CA ILE A 104 -6.32 27.20 -12.19
C ILE A 104 -6.63 27.40 -10.70
N GLY A 105 -7.11 26.35 -10.03
CA GLY A 105 -7.38 26.38 -8.59
C GLY A 105 -6.16 26.74 -7.75
N THR A 106 -4.97 26.24 -8.11
CA THR A 106 -3.72 26.60 -7.41
C THR A 106 -3.30 28.06 -7.60
N GLY A 107 -3.82 28.73 -8.63
CA GLY A 107 -3.62 30.17 -8.84
C GLY A 107 -4.56 31.04 -8.00
N ILE A 108 -5.72 30.53 -7.59
CA ILE A 108 -6.75 31.27 -6.83
C ILE A 108 -6.49 31.14 -5.32
N VAL A 109 -6.03 29.96 -4.87
CA VAL A 109 -5.75 29.71 -3.45
C VAL A 109 -4.41 30.30 -3.05
N ASP A 110 -4.36 30.95 -1.88
CA ASP A 110 -3.11 31.44 -1.33
C ASP A 110 -2.27 30.27 -0.79
N LEU A 111 -1.28 29.87 -1.59
CA LEU A 111 -0.39 28.75 -1.34
C LEU A 111 1.06 29.25 -1.35
N SER A 112 1.92 28.68 -0.49
CA SER A 112 3.36 28.89 -0.63
C SER A 112 3.85 28.42 -2.01
N SER A 113 4.98 28.98 -2.46
CA SER A 113 5.60 28.65 -3.75
C SER A 113 5.86 27.14 -3.89
N GLU A 114 6.32 26.51 -2.79
CA GLU A 114 6.62 25.07 -2.72
C GLU A 114 5.37 24.22 -2.86
N ARG A 115 4.29 24.53 -2.11
CA ARG A 115 3.02 23.82 -2.20
C ARG A 115 2.37 24.01 -3.58
N ARG A 116 2.41 25.23 -4.12
CA ARG A 116 1.91 25.50 -5.48
C ARG A 116 2.65 24.65 -6.51
N PHE A 117 4.00 24.58 -6.43
CA PHE A 117 4.79 23.71 -7.30
C PHE A 117 4.34 22.24 -7.18
N ILE A 118 4.15 21.72 -5.97
CA ILE A 118 3.72 20.34 -5.73
C ILE A 118 2.36 20.07 -6.37
N TYR A 119 1.38 20.92 -6.15
CA TYR A 119 0.03 20.68 -6.70
C TYR A 119 -0.03 20.82 -8.22
N ILE A 120 0.72 21.75 -8.82
CA ILE A 120 0.85 21.87 -10.29
C ILE A 120 1.50 20.60 -10.86
N THR A 121 2.58 20.12 -10.25
CA THR A 121 3.29 18.92 -10.73
C THR A 121 2.46 17.65 -10.54
N LEU A 122 1.67 17.54 -9.47
CA LEU A 122 0.68 16.48 -9.29
C LEU A 122 -0.41 16.54 -10.37
N ALA A 123 -0.94 17.73 -10.69
CA ALA A 123 -1.93 17.90 -11.74
C ALA A 123 -1.37 17.48 -13.10
N ILE A 124 -0.15 17.88 -13.44
CA ILE A 124 0.53 17.45 -14.67
C ILE A 124 0.73 15.93 -14.71
N SER A 125 1.07 15.31 -13.58
CA SER A 125 1.29 13.86 -13.47
C SER A 125 0.00 13.04 -13.65
N LEU A 126 -1.16 13.63 -13.35
CA LEU A 126 -2.46 12.95 -13.29
C LEU A 126 -2.83 12.22 -14.58
N PRO A 127 -2.86 12.84 -15.76
CA PRO A 127 -3.23 12.15 -17.00
C PRO A 127 -2.24 11.03 -17.36
N PHE A 128 -0.93 11.23 -17.13
CA PHE A 128 0.10 10.25 -17.45
C PHE A 128 -0.01 9.02 -16.57
N VAL A 129 -0.11 9.20 -15.26
CA VAL A 129 -0.21 8.09 -14.30
C VAL A 129 -1.51 7.32 -14.52
N CYS A 130 -2.64 8.01 -14.70
CA CYS A 130 -3.92 7.36 -14.94
C CYS A 130 -3.91 6.57 -16.26
N MET A 131 -3.36 7.14 -17.35
CA MET A 131 -3.28 6.47 -18.65
C MET A 131 -2.39 5.23 -18.57
N MET A 132 -1.21 5.33 -17.95
CA MET A 132 -0.34 4.19 -17.72
C MET A 132 -1.08 3.07 -16.97
N ASN A 133 -1.78 3.40 -15.88
CA ASN A 133 -2.50 2.43 -15.07
C ASN A 133 -3.67 1.79 -15.83
N ILE A 134 -4.40 2.53 -16.68
CA ILE A 134 -5.46 1.99 -17.55
C ILE A 134 -4.87 0.90 -18.46
N ILE A 135 -3.80 1.23 -19.19
CA ILE A 135 -3.17 0.31 -20.14
C ILE A 135 -2.66 -0.96 -19.44
N VAL A 136 -1.97 -0.77 -18.32
CA VAL A 136 -1.40 -1.86 -17.53
C VAL A 136 -2.52 -2.76 -16.96
N THR A 137 -3.66 -2.17 -16.57
CA THR A 137 -4.82 -2.93 -16.10
C THR A 137 -5.49 -3.71 -17.23
N ILE A 138 -5.55 -3.18 -18.46
CA ILE A 138 -6.05 -3.95 -19.61
C ILE A 138 -5.16 -5.18 -19.86
N PHE A 139 -3.83 -5.03 -19.81
CA PHE A 139 -2.92 -6.17 -19.92
C PHE A 139 -3.13 -7.21 -18.82
N LEU A 140 -3.38 -6.75 -17.58
CA LEU A 140 -3.70 -7.63 -16.47
C LEU A 140 -5.02 -8.40 -16.72
N SER A 141 -6.04 -7.73 -17.26
CA SER A 141 -7.35 -8.30 -17.56
C SER A 141 -7.29 -9.41 -18.60
N VAL A 142 -6.43 -9.28 -19.62
CA VAL A 142 -6.18 -10.30 -20.66
C VAL A 142 -5.08 -11.30 -20.27
N ASN A 143 -4.82 -11.47 -18.98
CA ASN A 143 -3.87 -12.45 -18.43
C ASN A 143 -2.39 -12.23 -18.85
N ARG A 144 -2.03 -11.01 -19.28
CA ARG A 144 -0.63 -10.61 -19.55
C ARG A 144 0.03 -9.99 -18.31
N GLN A 145 -0.06 -10.67 -17.18
CA GLN A 145 0.46 -10.23 -15.88
C GLN A 145 1.97 -9.91 -15.91
N ALA A 146 2.74 -10.56 -16.81
CA ALA A 146 4.16 -10.27 -16.95
C ALA A 146 4.44 -8.83 -17.38
N ILE A 147 3.60 -8.23 -18.23
CA ILE A 147 3.75 -6.82 -18.65
C ILE A 147 3.46 -5.91 -17.45
N TYR A 148 2.38 -6.17 -16.72
CA TYR A 148 2.05 -5.45 -15.48
C TYR A 148 3.24 -5.41 -14.50
N ASN A 149 3.81 -6.59 -14.19
CA ASN A 149 4.92 -6.70 -13.26
C ASN A 149 6.18 -5.99 -13.78
N ARG A 150 6.48 -6.11 -15.08
CA ARG A 150 7.64 -5.45 -15.70
C ARG A 150 7.53 -3.93 -15.64
N VAL A 151 6.38 -3.35 -15.95
CA VAL A 151 6.17 -1.90 -15.91
C VAL A 151 6.38 -1.37 -14.49
N ASN A 152 5.81 -2.03 -13.49
CA ASN A 152 5.98 -1.64 -12.09
C ASN A 152 7.43 -1.75 -11.60
N LEU A 153 8.13 -2.84 -11.98
CA LEU A 153 9.54 -3.02 -11.64
C LEU A 153 10.43 -1.95 -12.31
N VAL A 154 10.24 -1.75 -13.62
CA VAL A 154 11.01 -0.78 -14.41
C VAL A 154 10.78 0.64 -13.87
N ASN A 155 9.52 0.99 -13.57
CA ASN A 155 9.20 2.27 -12.94
C ASN A 155 9.99 2.45 -11.63
N LYS A 156 9.93 1.46 -10.74
CA LYS A 156 10.63 1.55 -9.45
C LYS A 156 12.14 1.61 -9.60
N LEU A 157 12.73 0.79 -10.46
CA LEU A 157 14.18 0.76 -10.71
C LEU A 157 14.68 2.08 -11.31
N ILE A 158 14.03 2.56 -12.39
CA ILE A 158 14.46 3.79 -13.07
C ILE A 158 14.32 4.99 -12.12
N SER A 159 13.21 5.11 -11.39
CA SER A 159 13.04 6.18 -10.40
C SER A 159 14.11 6.10 -9.31
N SER A 160 14.41 4.90 -8.80
CA SER A 160 15.45 4.72 -7.77
C SER A 160 16.84 5.12 -8.28
N ILE A 161 17.19 4.70 -9.49
CA ILE A 161 18.47 5.05 -10.12
C ILE A 161 18.55 6.55 -10.38
N ALA A 162 17.49 7.18 -10.89
CA ALA A 162 17.46 8.61 -11.16
C ALA A 162 17.65 9.43 -9.87
N TYR A 163 16.99 9.04 -8.78
CA TYR A 163 17.16 9.71 -7.50
C TYR A 163 18.59 9.56 -6.97
N LEU A 164 19.20 8.37 -7.09
CA LEU A 164 20.59 8.17 -6.70
C LEU A 164 21.55 9.00 -7.55
N ILE A 165 21.32 9.10 -8.85
CA ILE A 165 22.15 9.96 -9.74
C ILE A 165 22.05 11.43 -9.33
N LEU A 166 20.84 11.94 -9.08
CA LEU A 166 20.65 13.33 -8.63
C LEU A 166 21.40 13.60 -7.33
N ILE A 167 21.34 12.66 -6.39
CA ILE A 167 22.07 12.75 -5.11
C ILE A 167 23.60 12.76 -5.34
N LEU A 168 24.12 11.89 -6.22
CA LEU A 168 25.56 11.80 -6.51
C LEU A 168 26.09 13.08 -7.18
N ILE A 169 25.25 13.77 -7.97
CA ILE A 169 25.58 15.07 -8.58
C ILE A 169 25.45 16.22 -7.55
N GLY A 170 24.96 15.95 -6.35
CA GLY A 170 24.81 16.94 -5.28
C GLY A 170 23.48 17.71 -5.29
N ILE A 171 22.50 17.29 -6.10
CA ILE A 171 21.18 17.93 -6.17
C ILE A 171 20.29 17.38 -5.05
N LYS A 172 19.92 18.27 -4.11
CA LYS A 172 19.13 17.90 -2.91
C LYS A 172 17.71 18.46 -2.93
N SER A 173 17.35 19.28 -3.92
CA SER A 173 16.06 19.95 -3.98
C SER A 173 14.92 18.97 -4.29
N PHE A 174 13.80 19.11 -3.58
CA PHE A 174 12.60 18.30 -3.84
C PHE A 174 12.04 18.53 -5.24
N GLN A 175 12.19 19.75 -5.78
CA GLN A 175 11.75 20.10 -7.13
C GLN A 175 12.42 19.23 -8.19
N SER A 176 13.74 19.07 -8.12
CA SER A 176 14.50 18.25 -9.08
C SER A 176 14.12 16.78 -9.00
N ILE A 177 13.87 16.26 -7.80
CA ILE A 177 13.45 14.88 -7.60
C ILE A 177 12.03 14.67 -8.16
N ILE A 178 11.08 15.59 -7.90
CA ILE A 178 9.73 15.54 -8.44
C ILE A 178 9.76 15.64 -9.97
N MET A 179 10.54 16.55 -10.54
CA MET A 179 10.64 16.70 -12.00
C MET A 179 11.20 15.44 -12.65
N SER A 180 12.22 14.81 -12.04
CA SER A 180 12.73 13.52 -12.53
C SER A 180 11.66 12.42 -12.50
N ASP A 181 10.84 12.35 -11.45
CA ASP A 181 9.74 11.39 -11.34
C ASP A 181 8.70 11.61 -12.44
N ILE A 182 8.34 12.87 -12.73
CA ILE A 182 7.39 13.22 -13.81
C ILE A 182 7.95 12.79 -15.18
N VAL A 183 9.21 13.10 -15.47
CA VAL A 183 9.83 12.73 -16.73
C VAL A 183 9.87 11.22 -16.91
N ILE A 184 10.22 10.47 -15.87
CA ILE A 184 10.22 9.00 -15.89
C ILE A 184 8.81 8.47 -16.15
N ARG A 185 7.80 8.98 -15.46
CA ARG A 185 6.41 8.57 -15.67
C ARG A 185 5.89 8.91 -17.05
N LEU A 186 6.27 10.05 -17.60
CA LEU A 186 5.94 10.43 -18.98
C LEU A 186 6.56 9.41 -19.96
N ILE A 187 7.85 9.11 -19.85
CA ILE A 187 8.54 8.16 -20.71
C ILE A 187 7.89 6.78 -20.60
N LEU A 188 7.64 6.31 -19.37
CA LEU A 188 6.98 5.01 -19.16
C LEU A 188 5.56 4.98 -19.71
N THR A 189 4.81 6.08 -19.59
CA THR A 189 3.48 6.20 -20.19
C THR A 189 3.56 6.09 -21.70
N LEU A 190 4.50 6.78 -22.35
CA LEU A 190 4.71 6.68 -23.80
C LEU A 190 5.08 5.25 -24.23
N ILE A 191 5.93 4.57 -23.46
CA ILE A 191 6.27 3.15 -23.71
C ILE A 191 5.01 2.27 -23.55
N CYS A 192 4.21 2.47 -22.50
CA CYS A 192 2.96 1.73 -22.30
C CYS A 192 1.96 2.00 -23.42
N VAL A 193 1.83 3.26 -23.89
CA VAL A 193 0.99 3.65 -25.04
C VAL A 193 1.46 2.94 -26.30
N TYR A 194 2.77 2.88 -26.54
CA TYR A 194 3.34 2.18 -27.71
C TYR A 194 3.06 0.66 -27.65
N ILE A 195 3.30 0.01 -26.52
CA ILE A 195 3.02 -1.42 -26.35
C ILE A 195 1.52 -1.70 -26.41
N GLY A 196 0.71 -0.84 -25.80
CA GLY A 196 -0.76 -0.92 -25.73
C GLY A 196 -1.49 -0.23 -26.91
N ARG A 197 -0.78 0.12 -27.99
CA ARG A 197 -1.35 0.90 -29.13
C ARG A 197 -2.65 0.33 -29.68
N LYS A 198 -2.79 -1.01 -29.67
CA LYS A 198 -4.00 -1.71 -30.09
C LYS A 198 -5.23 -1.30 -29.26
N PHE A 199 -5.06 -0.99 -27.99
CA PHE A 199 -6.15 -0.60 -27.08
C PHE A 199 -6.51 0.88 -27.14
N ILE A 200 -5.65 1.71 -27.75
CA ILE A 200 -5.80 3.18 -27.75
C ILE A 200 -6.13 3.70 -29.13
N PHE A 201 -5.41 3.24 -30.15
CA PHE A 201 -5.54 3.70 -31.53
C PHE A 201 -6.38 2.73 -32.37
N GLY A 202 -7.12 3.30 -33.35
CA GLY A 202 -7.97 2.58 -34.30
C GLY A 202 -9.40 3.11 -34.26
N LEU A 203 -10.31 2.34 -34.86
CA LEU A 203 -11.73 2.71 -34.92
C LEU A 203 -12.32 2.88 -33.54
N LYS A 204 -13.09 3.94 -33.36
CA LYS A 204 -13.83 4.30 -32.15
C LYS A 204 -15.32 4.25 -32.44
N ASP A 205 -16.10 3.88 -31.46
CA ASP A 205 -17.56 3.96 -31.51
C ASP A 205 -18.03 5.41 -31.30
N ARG A 206 -19.34 5.65 -31.45
CA ARG A 206 -19.94 6.93 -31.17
C ARG A 206 -19.68 7.39 -29.74
N PHE A 207 -19.64 8.68 -29.51
CA PHE A 207 -19.44 9.27 -28.19
C PHE A 207 -20.39 8.70 -27.13
N THR A 208 -21.68 8.53 -27.46
CA THR A 208 -22.72 7.99 -26.58
C THR A 208 -22.39 6.56 -26.11
N GLU A 209 -21.85 5.72 -26.99
CA GLU A 209 -21.45 4.34 -26.67
C GLU A 209 -20.20 4.32 -25.77
N GLY A 210 -19.22 5.17 -26.12
CA GLY A 210 -18.02 5.37 -25.29
C GLY A 210 -18.36 5.87 -23.89
N PHE A 211 -19.27 6.83 -23.77
CA PHE A 211 -19.72 7.35 -22.47
C PHE A 211 -20.48 6.30 -21.67
N THR A 212 -21.30 5.49 -22.32
CA THR A 212 -21.99 4.35 -21.70
C THR A 212 -20.97 3.34 -21.14
N GLU A 213 -19.91 3.07 -21.92
CA GLU A 213 -18.83 2.18 -21.51
C GLU A 213 -18.06 2.75 -20.29
N VAL A 214 -17.76 4.07 -20.26
CA VAL A 214 -17.17 4.74 -19.09
C VAL A 214 -18.07 4.56 -17.87
N LYS A 215 -19.37 4.85 -17.99
CA LYS A 215 -20.34 4.73 -16.89
C LYS A 215 -20.44 3.31 -16.36
N GLN A 216 -20.44 2.31 -17.22
CA GLN A 216 -20.51 0.89 -16.84
C GLN A 216 -19.25 0.45 -16.09
N ASN A 217 -18.05 0.86 -16.55
CA ASN A 217 -16.80 0.55 -15.88
C ASN A 217 -16.72 1.25 -14.51
N ILE A 218 -17.04 2.54 -14.43
CA ILE A 218 -17.11 3.27 -13.16
C ILE A 218 -18.09 2.60 -12.20
N SER A 219 -19.30 2.27 -12.67
CA SER A 219 -20.31 1.61 -11.83
C SER A 219 -19.84 0.27 -11.27
N ALA A 220 -19.11 -0.50 -12.07
CA ALA A 220 -18.57 -1.79 -11.66
C ALA A 220 -17.40 -1.65 -10.67
N GLY A 221 -16.50 -0.68 -10.89
CA GLY A 221 -15.24 -0.58 -10.15
C GLY A 221 -15.25 0.36 -8.95
N LYS A 222 -16.17 1.34 -8.87
CA LYS A 222 -16.14 2.41 -7.86
C LYS A 222 -16.01 1.93 -6.41
N PHE A 223 -16.72 0.86 -6.03
CA PHE A 223 -16.67 0.35 -4.66
C PHE A 223 -15.33 -0.30 -4.33
N ILE A 224 -14.70 -0.96 -5.31
CA ILE A 224 -13.38 -1.58 -5.13
C ILE A 224 -12.32 -0.48 -4.99
N THR A 225 -12.29 0.47 -5.93
CA THR A 225 -11.31 1.58 -5.93
C THR A 225 -11.40 2.40 -4.65
N VAL A 226 -12.61 2.90 -4.33
CA VAL A 226 -12.80 3.76 -3.15
C VAL A 226 -12.54 2.97 -1.86
N GLY A 227 -12.97 1.71 -1.78
CA GLY A 227 -12.70 0.86 -0.63
C GLY A 227 -11.21 0.57 -0.42
N ALA A 228 -10.48 0.31 -1.50
CA ALA A 228 -9.03 0.09 -1.43
C ALA A 228 -8.26 1.36 -1.02
N LEU A 229 -8.63 2.50 -1.60
CA LEU A 229 -8.01 3.80 -1.26
C LEU A 229 -8.34 4.22 0.17
N ALA A 230 -9.58 4.00 0.63
CA ALA A 230 -9.95 4.26 2.03
C ALA A 230 -9.14 3.36 2.99
N SER A 231 -8.99 2.07 2.67
CA SER A 231 -8.14 1.15 3.46
C SER A 231 -6.70 1.61 3.54
N ALA A 232 -6.12 2.09 2.43
CA ALA A 232 -4.77 2.64 2.39
C ALA A 232 -4.64 3.98 3.13
N PHE A 233 -5.72 4.76 3.18
CA PHE A 233 -5.77 6.07 3.84
C PHE A 233 -5.79 5.96 5.37
N ILE A 234 -6.48 4.95 5.93
CA ILE A 234 -6.67 4.83 7.38
C ILE A 234 -5.34 4.99 8.14
N PRO A 235 -4.28 4.21 7.89
CA PRO A 235 -3.02 4.38 8.61
C PRO A 235 -2.29 5.68 8.28
N MET A 236 -2.66 6.36 7.19
CA MET A 236 -2.02 7.58 6.70
C MET A 236 -2.72 8.87 7.10
N ALA A 237 -3.88 8.80 7.77
CA ALA A 237 -4.69 9.98 8.12
C ALA A 237 -3.92 10.99 9.00
N GLY A 238 -3.05 10.51 9.88
CA GLY A 238 -2.18 11.37 10.69
C GLY A 238 -1.29 12.30 9.85
N ARG A 239 -0.89 11.91 8.63
CA ARG A 239 -0.13 12.77 7.71
C ARG A 239 -0.94 14.00 7.29
N VAL A 240 -2.24 13.84 7.03
CA VAL A 240 -3.12 14.94 6.62
C VAL A 240 -3.26 15.95 7.77
N VAL A 241 -3.41 15.46 8.99
CA VAL A 241 -3.51 16.34 10.17
C VAL A 241 -2.22 17.12 10.38
N LEU A 242 -1.07 16.46 10.29
CA LEU A 242 0.22 17.10 10.52
C LEU A 242 0.65 18.02 9.36
N GLU A 243 0.27 17.73 8.11
CA GLU A 243 0.54 18.59 6.97
C GLU A 243 -0.06 19.99 7.12
N HIS A 244 -1.24 20.08 7.75
CA HIS A 244 -1.95 21.34 7.89
C HIS A 244 -1.62 22.09 9.17
N ASN A 245 -1.12 21.40 10.19
CA ASN A 245 -1.00 21.97 11.54
C ASN A 245 0.46 22.05 12.03
N GLU A 246 1.40 21.38 11.39
CA GLU A 246 2.79 21.32 11.81
C GLU A 246 3.75 21.92 10.76
N SER A 247 5.00 22.14 11.17
CA SER A 247 6.05 22.51 10.24
C SER A 247 6.28 21.40 9.21
N ILE A 248 6.72 21.78 8.02
CA ILE A 248 7.06 20.82 6.96
C ILE A 248 8.15 19.85 7.40
N GLN A 249 9.06 20.30 8.24
CA GLN A 249 10.11 19.49 8.84
C GLN A 249 9.53 18.40 9.74
N THR A 250 8.62 18.75 10.66
CA THR A 250 7.90 17.80 11.54
C THR A 250 7.10 16.80 10.72
N TYR A 251 6.38 17.30 9.70
CA TYR A 251 5.68 16.44 8.74
C TYR A 251 6.61 15.45 8.02
N GLY A 252 7.79 15.94 7.58
CA GLY A 252 8.80 15.11 6.92
C GLY A 252 9.32 13.99 7.83
N ILE A 253 9.60 14.30 9.09
CA ILE A 253 10.07 13.33 10.09
C ILE A 253 8.99 12.27 10.39
N TYR A 254 7.73 12.68 10.56
CA TYR A 254 6.62 11.74 10.75
C TYR A 254 6.40 10.85 9.50
N SER A 255 6.45 11.48 8.32
CA SER A 255 6.29 10.78 7.05
C SER A 255 7.41 9.77 6.78
N PHE A 256 8.61 10.03 7.28
CA PHE A 256 9.71 9.06 7.25
C PHE A 256 9.35 7.79 8.05
N ALA A 257 8.87 7.92 9.29
CA ALA A 257 8.42 6.77 10.07
C ALA A 257 7.34 5.97 9.35
N MET A 258 6.34 6.66 8.79
CA MET A 258 5.27 6.00 8.02
C MET A 258 5.76 5.32 6.75
N SER A 259 6.82 5.84 6.12
CA SER A 259 7.43 5.22 4.95
C SER A 259 8.14 3.91 5.29
N LEU A 260 8.79 3.83 6.46
CA LEU A 260 9.39 2.58 6.96
C LEU A 260 8.32 1.51 7.20
N LEU A 261 7.17 1.87 7.79
CA LEU A 261 6.02 0.97 7.93
C LEU A 261 5.51 0.50 6.56
N GLY A 262 5.45 1.39 5.57
CA GLY A 262 5.04 1.09 4.20
C GLY A 262 5.88 -0.01 3.54
N ILE A 263 7.17 -0.10 3.86
CA ILE A 263 8.06 -1.17 3.38
C ILE A 263 7.63 -2.53 3.95
N ILE A 264 7.34 -2.59 5.24
CA ILE A 264 6.86 -3.81 5.92
C ILE A 264 5.52 -4.24 5.34
N VAL A 265 4.60 -3.29 5.13
CA VAL A 265 3.30 -3.53 4.49
C VAL A 265 3.46 -4.09 3.08
N THR A 266 4.41 -3.56 2.31
CA THR A 266 4.69 -4.05 0.96
C THR A 266 5.17 -5.50 0.98
N PHE A 267 6.01 -5.87 1.93
CA PHE A 267 6.44 -7.25 2.12
C PHE A 267 5.27 -8.16 2.52
N ALA A 268 4.43 -7.73 3.48
CA ALA A 268 3.25 -8.47 3.92
C ALA A 268 2.22 -8.65 2.78
N SER A 269 1.99 -7.61 1.96
CA SER A 269 1.05 -7.67 0.83
C SER A 269 1.48 -8.68 -0.22
N THR A 270 2.79 -8.89 -0.40
CA THR A 270 3.32 -9.92 -1.29
C THR A 270 2.93 -11.32 -0.83
N ALA A 271 3.02 -11.59 0.47
CA ALA A 271 2.55 -12.85 1.04
C ALA A 271 1.04 -13.04 0.82
N GLY A 272 0.25 -11.99 1.00
CA GLY A 272 -1.20 -12.00 0.72
C GLY A 272 -1.53 -12.33 -0.74
N MET A 273 -0.76 -11.82 -1.70
CA MET A 273 -0.93 -12.14 -3.13
C MET A 273 -0.68 -13.63 -3.43
N VAL A 274 0.23 -14.27 -2.71
CA VAL A 274 0.50 -15.72 -2.85
C VAL A 274 -0.60 -16.54 -2.16
N PHE A 275 -1.05 -16.13 -0.99
CA PHE A 275 -2.07 -16.86 -0.24
C PHE A 275 -3.44 -16.84 -0.92
N PHE A 276 -3.82 -15.74 -1.56
CA PHE A 276 -5.15 -15.60 -2.18
C PHE A 276 -5.50 -16.73 -3.17
N PRO A 277 -4.68 -17.06 -4.20
CA PRO A 277 -5.03 -18.13 -5.15
C PRO A 277 -5.00 -19.51 -4.51
N ILE A 278 -4.20 -19.73 -3.47
CA ILE A 278 -4.14 -21.00 -2.73
C ILE A 278 -5.45 -21.17 -1.95
N MET A 279 -5.83 -20.16 -1.17
CA MET A 279 -7.04 -20.20 -0.33
C MET A 279 -8.32 -20.28 -1.16
N LYS A 280 -8.35 -19.66 -2.35
CA LYS A 280 -9.51 -19.73 -3.25
C LYS A 280 -9.82 -21.14 -3.76
N ARG A 281 -8.86 -22.08 -3.70
CA ARG A 281 -9.03 -23.48 -4.11
C ARG A 281 -9.53 -24.37 -2.98
N ILE A 282 -9.49 -23.88 -1.75
CA ILE A 282 -9.95 -24.62 -0.57
C ILE A 282 -11.48 -24.56 -0.51
N SER A 283 -12.12 -25.69 -0.14
CA SER A 283 -13.55 -25.71 0.09
C SER A 283 -13.96 -24.75 1.20
N ILE A 284 -15.13 -24.13 1.07
CA ILE A 284 -15.64 -23.14 2.02
C ILE A 284 -15.67 -23.69 3.45
N ASP A 285 -16.01 -24.98 3.61
CA ASP A 285 -16.10 -25.65 4.92
C ASP A 285 -14.72 -25.78 5.62
N ASN A 286 -13.64 -25.86 4.87
CA ASN A 286 -12.28 -25.97 5.39
C ASN A 286 -11.61 -24.60 5.64
N LEU A 287 -12.13 -23.51 5.07
CA LEU A 287 -11.55 -22.18 5.22
C LEU A 287 -11.35 -21.74 6.68
N PRO A 288 -12.27 -22.02 7.64
CA PRO A 288 -12.07 -21.68 9.05
C PRO A 288 -10.84 -22.35 9.67
N LEU A 289 -10.62 -23.63 9.34
CA LEU A 289 -9.45 -24.38 9.81
C LEU A 289 -8.14 -23.81 9.27
N TYR A 290 -8.12 -23.47 7.98
CA TYR A 290 -6.93 -22.85 7.36
C TYR A 290 -6.70 -21.44 7.88
N TYR A 291 -7.76 -20.68 8.17
CA TYR A 291 -7.64 -19.36 8.78
C TYR A 291 -6.92 -19.42 10.11
N THR A 292 -7.32 -20.29 11.02
CA THR A 292 -6.70 -20.42 12.34
C THR A 292 -5.22 -20.84 12.25
N LYS A 293 -4.89 -21.79 11.35
CA LYS A 293 -3.51 -22.22 11.12
C LYS A 293 -2.64 -21.09 10.55
N LEU A 294 -3.12 -20.39 9.52
CA LEU A 294 -2.40 -19.29 8.88
C LEU A 294 -2.23 -18.10 9.82
N LYS A 295 -3.24 -17.81 10.65
CA LYS A 295 -3.18 -16.75 11.66
C LYS A 295 -2.04 -16.97 12.65
N GLU A 296 -1.86 -18.19 13.13
CA GLU A 296 -0.78 -18.53 14.07
C GLU A 296 0.61 -18.27 13.46
N ILE A 297 0.82 -18.73 12.22
CA ILE A 297 2.11 -18.54 11.54
C ILE A 297 2.34 -17.06 11.20
N ASN A 298 1.29 -16.40 10.67
CA ASN A 298 1.35 -14.99 10.30
C ASN A 298 1.67 -14.10 11.51
N ASN A 299 0.98 -14.31 12.62
CA ASN A 299 1.19 -13.54 13.84
C ASN A 299 2.64 -13.70 14.33
N LEU A 300 3.20 -14.92 14.30
CA LEU A 300 4.58 -15.12 14.69
C LEU A 300 5.57 -14.34 13.81
N ILE A 301 5.36 -14.34 12.49
CA ILE A 301 6.19 -13.56 11.55
C ILE A 301 6.08 -12.07 11.87
N LEU A 302 4.87 -11.57 12.14
CA LEU A 302 4.63 -10.17 12.46
C LEU A 302 5.24 -9.77 13.80
N TYR A 303 5.20 -10.65 14.81
CA TYR A 303 5.87 -10.40 16.09
C TYR A 303 7.40 -10.31 15.91
N ILE A 304 7.99 -11.20 15.12
CA ILE A 304 9.42 -11.15 14.80
C ILE A 304 9.76 -9.85 14.02
N SER A 305 8.87 -9.37 13.17
CA SER A 305 9.12 -8.15 12.38
C SER A 305 9.34 -6.90 13.24
N LEU A 306 8.83 -6.86 14.48
CA LEU A 306 9.08 -5.76 15.41
C LEU A 306 10.55 -5.64 15.82
N LEU A 307 11.34 -6.74 15.75
CA LEU A 307 12.79 -6.68 15.98
C LEU A 307 13.51 -5.78 14.96
N ALA A 308 12.90 -5.53 13.77
CA ALA A 308 13.46 -4.61 12.80
C ALA A 308 13.56 -3.16 13.33
N TYR A 309 12.83 -2.82 14.38
CA TYR A 309 12.94 -1.52 15.03
C TYR A 309 14.34 -1.27 15.60
N ILE A 310 15.05 -2.32 16.05
CA ILE A 310 16.39 -2.23 16.64
C ILE A 310 17.41 -1.70 15.61
N PRO A 311 17.66 -2.35 14.45
CA PRO A 311 18.59 -1.85 13.47
C PRO A 311 18.14 -0.52 12.87
N ILE A 312 16.83 -0.25 12.73
CA ILE A 312 16.32 1.04 12.28
C ILE A 312 16.71 2.15 13.25
N THR A 313 16.54 1.94 14.55
CA THR A 313 16.95 2.91 15.58
C THR A 313 18.46 3.17 15.57
N MET A 314 19.27 2.12 15.36
CA MET A 314 20.73 2.27 15.21
C MET A 314 21.09 3.12 13.98
N ILE A 315 20.44 2.86 12.83
CA ILE A 315 20.65 3.65 11.61
C ILE A 315 20.24 5.11 11.82
N ILE A 316 19.11 5.37 12.47
CA ILE A 316 18.64 6.74 12.74
C ILE A 316 19.66 7.47 13.62
N ASN A 317 20.11 6.85 14.70
CA ASN A 317 21.05 7.47 15.64
C ASN A 317 22.41 7.77 15.01
N GLN A 318 22.91 6.90 14.13
CA GLN A 318 24.26 7.03 13.57
C GLN A 318 24.31 7.80 12.25
N TYR A 319 23.29 7.63 11.40
CA TYR A 319 23.32 8.13 10.02
C TYR A 319 22.25 9.18 9.70
N LEU A 320 21.14 9.21 10.45
CA LEU A 320 19.97 10.07 10.19
C LEU A 320 19.70 11.00 11.38
N THR A 321 20.70 11.72 11.83
CA THR A 321 20.65 12.55 13.05
C THR A 321 19.50 13.59 13.01
N ASP A 322 19.19 14.16 11.85
CA ASP A 322 18.08 15.11 11.67
C ASP A 322 16.72 14.47 11.92
N TYR A 323 16.63 13.13 11.91
CA TYR A 323 15.41 12.36 12.13
C TYR A 323 15.31 11.75 13.53
N GLN A 324 16.29 12.00 14.42
CA GLN A 324 16.26 11.51 15.80
C GLN A 324 14.95 11.84 16.55
N PRO A 325 14.31 13.02 16.34
CA PRO A 325 13.04 13.31 17.01
C PRO A 325 11.94 12.27 16.75
N VAL A 326 12.02 11.52 15.65
CA VAL A 326 11.08 10.43 15.33
C VAL A 326 11.07 9.34 16.39
N LEU A 327 12.20 9.08 17.04
CA LEU A 327 12.35 8.00 18.05
C LEU A 327 11.48 8.24 19.29
N SER A 328 11.01 9.46 19.50
CA SER A 328 10.08 9.78 20.61
C SER A 328 8.70 9.13 20.44
N TYR A 329 8.29 8.81 19.22
CA TYR A 329 6.97 8.20 18.91
C TYR A 329 7.02 7.05 17.90
N ALA A 330 8.15 6.83 17.24
CA ALA A 330 8.27 5.77 16.21
C ALA A 330 7.97 4.38 16.75
N PHE A 331 8.32 4.09 18.00
CA PHE A 331 8.03 2.79 18.62
C PHE A 331 6.52 2.52 18.71
N ILE A 332 5.69 3.56 18.91
CA ILE A 332 4.23 3.45 18.91
C ILE A 332 3.73 3.11 17.51
N LEU A 333 4.19 3.84 16.50
CA LEU A 333 3.83 3.58 15.11
C LEU A 333 4.29 2.18 14.66
N PHE A 334 5.45 1.72 15.15
CA PHE A 334 6.03 0.45 14.73
C PHE A 334 5.18 -0.75 15.15
N VAL A 335 4.45 -0.65 16.25
CA VAL A 335 3.48 -1.67 16.69
C VAL A 335 2.38 -1.89 15.64
N MET A 336 2.06 -0.89 14.82
CA MET A 336 1.11 -1.02 13.71
C MET A 336 1.53 -2.05 12.67
N CYS A 337 2.79 -2.51 12.63
CA CYS A 337 3.24 -3.58 11.74
C CYS A 337 2.39 -4.84 11.89
N ILE A 338 1.91 -5.14 13.12
CA ILE A 338 1.09 -6.31 13.40
C ILE A 338 -0.28 -6.20 12.73
N PRO A 339 -1.15 -5.22 13.09
CA PRO A 339 -2.45 -5.10 12.44
C PRO A 339 -2.36 -4.78 10.93
N LEU A 340 -1.35 -4.02 10.47
CA LEU A 340 -1.11 -3.76 9.05
C LEU A 340 -0.79 -5.05 8.28
N GLY A 341 0.13 -5.86 8.81
CA GLY A 341 0.48 -7.14 8.20
C GLY A 341 -0.71 -8.09 8.19
N LYS A 342 -1.45 -8.21 9.29
CA LYS A 342 -2.65 -9.03 9.42
C LYS A 342 -3.73 -8.62 8.40
N MET A 343 -3.93 -7.32 8.22
CA MET A 343 -4.86 -6.79 7.21
C MET A 343 -4.49 -7.24 5.79
N GLN A 344 -3.21 -7.17 5.42
CA GLN A 344 -2.76 -7.48 4.06
C GLN A 344 -2.71 -8.99 3.77
N THR A 345 -2.31 -9.79 4.74
CA THR A 345 -2.08 -11.24 4.54
C THR A 345 -3.33 -12.09 4.74
N LEU A 346 -4.21 -11.71 5.68
CA LEU A 346 -5.34 -12.52 6.10
C LEU A 346 -6.68 -11.82 5.84
N ILE A 347 -6.93 -10.69 6.51
CA ILE A 347 -8.28 -10.11 6.55
C ILE A 347 -8.76 -9.75 5.15
N THR A 348 -8.00 -8.94 4.41
CA THR A 348 -8.37 -8.53 3.04
C THR A 348 -8.53 -9.73 2.10
N VAL A 349 -7.68 -10.76 2.25
CA VAL A 349 -7.73 -11.97 1.44
C VAL A 349 -9.05 -12.73 1.67
N TYR A 350 -9.42 -12.94 2.93
CA TYR A 350 -10.64 -13.68 3.27
C TYR A 350 -11.91 -12.90 2.94
N TYR A 351 -11.95 -11.57 3.12
CA TYR A 351 -13.06 -10.73 2.65
C TYR A 351 -13.31 -10.90 1.14
N LYS A 352 -12.25 -10.98 0.34
CA LYS A 352 -12.34 -11.23 -1.12
C LYS A 352 -12.83 -12.66 -1.43
N ILE A 353 -12.37 -13.67 -0.67
CA ILE A 353 -12.79 -15.06 -0.88
C ILE A 353 -14.29 -15.23 -0.59
N PHE A 354 -14.76 -14.62 0.49
CA PHE A 354 -16.19 -14.66 0.86
C PHE A 354 -17.06 -13.67 0.08
N ARG A 355 -16.50 -12.93 -0.89
CA ARG A 355 -17.21 -11.91 -1.70
C ARG A 355 -17.94 -10.87 -0.84
N MET A 356 -17.26 -10.40 0.21
CA MET A 356 -17.79 -9.43 1.15
C MET A 356 -17.31 -8.00 0.82
N GLU A 357 -17.17 -7.67 -0.48
CA GLU A 357 -16.59 -6.40 -0.95
C GLU A 357 -17.40 -5.19 -0.47
N ARG A 358 -18.74 -5.30 -0.41
CA ARG A 358 -19.58 -4.19 0.05
C ARG A 358 -19.38 -3.90 1.54
N GLN A 359 -19.33 -4.95 2.37
CA GLN A 359 -19.07 -4.83 3.81
C GLN A 359 -17.68 -4.24 4.07
N TYR A 360 -16.68 -4.75 3.33
CA TYR A 360 -15.30 -4.24 3.40
C TYR A 360 -15.21 -2.77 2.98
N PHE A 361 -15.89 -2.37 1.91
CA PHE A 361 -15.98 -0.99 1.46
C PHE A 361 -16.59 -0.08 2.54
N LEU A 362 -17.74 -0.44 3.12
CA LEU A 362 -18.41 0.36 4.16
C LEU A 362 -17.53 0.48 5.41
N ALA A 363 -16.89 -0.61 5.83
CA ALA A 363 -15.99 -0.61 6.98
C ALA A 363 -14.74 0.25 6.73
N ASN A 364 -14.19 0.25 5.52
CA ASN A 364 -13.02 1.08 5.17
C ASN A 364 -13.37 2.56 5.15
N ILE A 365 -14.52 2.95 4.60
CA ILE A 365 -14.94 4.36 4.60
C ILE A 365 -15.22 4.84 6.02
N SER A 366 -15.99 4.08 6.80
CA SER A 366 -16.27 4.46 8.20
C SER A 366 -14.96 4.51 9.01
N GLY A 367 -14.06 3.54 8.83
CA GLY A 367 -12.74 3.54 9.46
C GLY A 367 -11.90 4.74 9.09
N ALA A 368 -11.88 5.14 7.81
CA ALA A 368 -11.15 6.33 7.35
C ALA A 368 -11.69 7.63 7.97
N LEU A 369 -13.02 7.77 8.04
CA LEU A 369 -13.66 8.93 8.67
C LEU A 369 -13.40 8.97 10.17
N ILE A 370 -13.58 7.85 10.88
CA ILE A 370 -13.29 7.76 12.32
C ILE A 370 -11.82 8.08 12.59
N MET A 371 -10.91 7.53 11.79
CA MET A 371 -9.47 7.78 11.95
C MET A 371 -9.15 9.25 11.77
N LEU A 372 -9.65 9.89 10.70
CA LEU A 372 -9.39 11.30 10.42
C LEU A 372 -9.94 12.19 11.54
N ILE A 373 -11.19 11.97 11.97
CA ILE A 373 -11.81 12.74 13.04
C ILE A 373 -11.05 12.54 14.36
N SER A 374 -10.73 11.30 14.72
CA SER A 374 -10.04 11.00 15.98
C SER A 374 -8.63 11.58 16.02
N THR A 375 -7.88 11.52 14.92
CA THR A 375 -6.53 12.10 14.84
C THR A 375 -6.57 13.64 14.89
N TYR A 376 -7.59 14.27 14.28
CA TYR A 376 -7.82 15.70 14.37
C TYR A 376 -8.15 16.13 15.81
N ILE A 377 -9.06 15.42 16.47
CA ILE A 377 -9.43 15.68 17.88
C ILE A 377 -8.19 15.51 18.78
N ALA A 378 -7.41 14.43 18.59
CA ALA A 378 -6.22 14.18 19.37
C ALA A 378 -5.19 15.31 19.22
N TYR A 379 -4.98 15.77 17.96
CA TYR A 379 -4.08 16.89 17.72
C TYR A 379 -4.60 18.18 18.36
N TYR A 380 -5.89 18.49 18.23
CA TYR A 380 -6.48 19.69 18.80
C TYR A 380 -6.41 19.70 20.35
N CYS A 381 -6.60 18.54 20.99
CA CYS A 381 -6.57 18.44 22.46
C CYS A 381 -5.15 18.48 23.05
N PHE A 382 -4.16 17.87 22.36
CA PHE A 382 -2.82 17.66 22.92
C PHE A 382 -1.72 18.46 22.21
N GLY A 383 -1.95 18.98 21.01
CA GLY A 383 -1.04 19.83 20.26
C GLY A 383 0.31 19.21 19.90
N ASN A 384 0.40 17.88 19.75
CA ASN A 384 1.68 17.24 19.49
C ASN A 384 1.57 15.98 18.61
N VAL A 385 2.69 15.66 17.94
CA VAL A 385 2.83 14.51 17.03
C VAL A 385 2.67 13.17 17.74
N PHE A 386 3.06 13.10 19.02
CA PHE A 386 2.94 11.89 19.83
C PHE A 386 1.48 11.46 19.98
N ALA A 387 0.57 12.41 20.24
CA ALA A 387 -0.86 12.14 20.33
C ALA A 387 -1.43 11.63 19.01
N VAL A 388 -1.03 12.23 17.88
CA VAL A 388 -1.43 11.76 16.53
C VAL A 388 -0.95 10.34 16.29
N ALA A 389 0.33 10.04 16.59
CA ALA A 389 0.92 8.70 16.43
C ALA A 389 0.19 7.65 17.28
N THR A 390 -0.07 7.99 18.55
CA THR A 390 -0.76 7.10 19.50
C THR A 390 -2.20 6.83 19.06
N THR A 391 -2.95 7.88 18.70
CA THR A 391 -4.33 7.75 18.23
C THR A 391 -4.40 6.96 16.94
N THR A 392 -3.49 7.21 15.99
CA THR A 392 -3.42 6.45 14.74
C THR A 392 -3.21 4.97 15.03
N THR A 393 -2.30 4.62 15.93
CA THR A 393 -2.01 3.23 16.29
C THR A 393 -3.20 2.56 16.97
N ILE A 394 -3.79 3.20 17.96
CA ILE A 394 -4.94 2.65 18.72
C ILE A 394 -6.14 2.43 17.79
N ILE A 395 -6.54 3.47 17.06
CA ILE A 395 -7.73 3.39 16.19
C ILE A 395 -7.51 2.36 15.07
N PHE A 396 -6.31 2.30 14.49
CA PHE A 396 -6.02 1.31 13.45
C PHE A 396 -6.07 -0.13 13.98
N THR A 397 -5.52 -0.37 15.16
CA THR A 397 -5.57 -1.68 15.81
C THR A 397 -7.02 -2.08 16.10
N LEU A 398 -7.79 -1.21 16.74
CA LEU A 398 -9.21 -1.46 17.03
C LEU A 398 -10.03 -1.72 15.75
N TRP A 399 -9.80 -0.93 14.70
CA TRP A 399 -10.48 -1.11 13.42
C TRP A 399 -10.12 -2.45 12.77
N SER A 400 -8.84 -2.82 12.77
CA SER A 400 -8.38 -4.12 12.27
C SER A 400 -9.02 -5.28 13.04
N ASP A 401 -9.10 -5.17 14.37
CA ASP A 401 -9.68 -6.20 15.23
C ASP A 401 -11.19 -6.32 15.01
N VAL A 402 -11.91 -5.21 14.84
CA VAL A 402 -13.35 -5.25 14.50
C VAL A 402 -13.59 -5.99 13.18
N LEU A 403 -12.76 -5.73 12.16
CA LEU A 403 -12.87 -6.45 10.88
C LEU A 403 -12.55 -7.94 11.03
N GLU A 404 -11.56 -8.27 11.83
CA GLU A 404 -11.22 -9.67 12.11
C GLU A 404 -12.32 -10.37 12.87
N LEU A 405 -12.89 -9.76 13.92
CA LEU A 405 -13.98 -10.30 14.70
C LEU A 405 -15.23 -10.57 13.85
N TYR A 406 -15.56 -9.64 12.95
CA TYR A 406 -16.66 -9.81 12.01
C TYR A 406 -16.42 -11.00 11.06
N LEU A 407 -15.20 -11.15 10.56
CA LEU A 407 -14.79 -12.27 9.72
C LEU A 407 -14.85 -13.61 10.49
N MET A 408 -14.34 -13.65 11.73
CA MET A 408 -14.40 -14.85 12.59
C MET A 408 -15.84 -15.27 12.88
N LYS A 409 -16.71 -14.30 13.16
CA LYS A 409 -18.16 -14.55 13.34
C LYS A 409 -18.78 -15.18 12.08
N ARG A 410 -18.40 -14.70 10.89
CA ARG A 410 -18.87 -15.25 9.60
C ARG A 410 -18.43 -16.70 9.39
N MET A 411 -17.26 -17.08 9.91
CA MET A 411 -16.71 -18.43 9.87
C MET A 411 -17.16 -19.32 11.04
N ASN A 412 -18.06 -18.86 11.90
CA ASN A 412 -18.46 -19.52 13.14
C ASN A 412 -17.29 -19.88 14.06
N LEU A 413 -16.20 -19.10 14.01
CA LEU A 413 -15.06 -19.29 14.90
C LEU A 413 -15.33 -18.59 16.24
N LYS A 414 -14.95 -19.26 17.33
CA LYS A 414 -14.99 -18.65 18.67
C LYS A 414 -13.84 -17.65 18.81
N LEU A 415 -14.04 -16.65 19.68
CA LEU A 415 -12.96 -15.76 20.13
C LEU A 415 -11.83 -16.61 20.71
N ASP A 416 -10.67 -16.51 20.08
CA ASP A 416 -9.47 -17.21 20.50
C ASP A 416 -8.61 -16.31 21.41
N LYS A 417 -7.84 -16.91 22.29
CA LYS A 417 -6.84 -16.24 23.15
C LYS A 417 -5.77 -15.47 22.34
N SER A 418 -5.72 -15.69 21.02
CA SER A 418 -4.76 -15.04 20.12
C SER A 418 -4.88 -13.51 20.07
N VAL A 419 -6.07 -12.94 20.27
CA VAL A 419 -6.28 -11.48 20.35
C VAL A 419 -5.63 -10.92 21.62
N LEU A 420 -5.81 -11.62 22.75
CA LEU A 420 -5.18 -11.23 24.01
C LEU A 420 -3.65 -11.36 23.94
N GLU A 421 -3.15 -12.43 23.33
CA GLU A 421 -1.74 -12.64 23.07
C GLU A 421 -1.14 -11.51 22.22
N GLU A 422 -1.82 -11.12 21.14
CA GLU A 422 -1.41 -10.01 20.26
C GLU A 422 -1.28 -8.71 21.07
N LEU A 423 -2.27 -8.37 21.89
CA LEU A 423 -2.23 -7.20 22.76
C LEU A 423 -1.07 -7.29 23.79
N MET A 424 -0.84 -8.46 24.38
CA MET A 424 0.28 -8.64 25.31
C MET A 424 1.64 -8.44 24.64
N ILE A 425 1.83 -8.94 23.42
CA ILE A 425 3.06 -8.75 22.64
C ILE A 425 3.26 -7.28 22.28
N MET A 426 2.20 -6.60 21.84
CA MET A 426 2.24 -5.17 21.56
C MET A 426 2.63 -4.36 22.80
N LEU A 427 2.01 -4.64 23.94
CA LEU A 427 2.32 -3.97 25.21
C LEU A 427 3.74 -4.27 25.70
N ALA A 428 4.20 -5.51 25.57
CA ALA A 428 5.57 -5.89 25.93
C ALA A 428 6.62 -5.15 25.08
N PHE A 429 6.36 -5.03 23.75
CA PHE A 429 7.23 -4.25 22.87
C PHE A 429 7.20 -2.76 23.25
N LEU A 430 6.02 -2.17 23.47
CA LEU A 430 5.88 -0.77 23.87
C LEU A 430 6.59 -0.48 25.20
N ALA A 431 6.43 -1.35 26.20
CA ALA A 431 7.11 -1.22 27.49
C ALA A 431 8.63 -1.28 27.35
N ALA A 432 9.15 -2.24 26.56
CA ALA A 432 10.58 -2.36 26.33
C ALA A 432 11.14 -1.18 25.51
N ALA A 433 10.44 -0.73 24.47
CA ALA A 433 10.88 0.36 23.60
C ALA A 433 10.79 1.74 24.27
N SER A 434 9.83 1.96 25.18
CA SER A 434 9.67 3.22 25.92
C SER A 434 10.88 3.52 26.83
N THR A 435 11.67 2.52 27.23
CA THR A 435 12.91 2.70 28.01
C THR A 435 13.99 3.44 27.24
N LYS A 436 13.87 3.55 25.91
CA LYS A 436 14.89 4.10 24.98
C LYS A 436 16.25 3.41 25.06
N ASN A 437 16.35 2.30 25.78
CA ASN A 437 17.56 1.49 25.90
C ASN A 437 17.49 0.28 24.96
N LEU A 438 18.32 0.27 23.90
CA LEU A 438 18.34 -0.79 22.90
C LEU A 438 18.69 -2.16 23.47
N ILE A 439 19.47 -2.23 24.55
CA ILE A 439 19.83 -3.50 25.21
C ILE A 439 18.60 -4.07 25.91
N ILE A 440 17.87 -3.24 26.66
CA ILE A 440 16.63 -3.67 27.33
C ILE A 440 15.59 -4.09 26.29
N LEU A 441 15.44 -3.33 25.21
CA LEU A 441 14.54 -3.68 24.11
C LEU A 441 14.94 -5.00 23.45
N SER A 442 16.23 -5.18 23.09
CA SER A 442 16.68 -6.38 22.40
C SER A 442 16.56 -7.62 23.27
N ILE A 443 17.03 -7.60 24.50
CA ILE A 443 16.98 -8.74 25.41
C ILE A 443 15.53 -8.99 25.88
N GLY A 444 14.84 -7.95 26.37
CA GLY A 444 13.50 -8.09 26.95
C GLY A 444 12.49 -8.56 25.92
N TYR A 445 12.45 -7.94 24.75
CA TYR A 445 11.50 -8.33 23.70
C TYR A 445 11.85 -9.70 23.09
N THR A 446 13.14 -10.02 22.90
CA THR A 446 13.55 -11.35 22.40
C THR A 446 13.18 -12.45 23.39
N MET A 447 13.31 -12.25 24.69
CA MET A 447 12.83 -13.20 25.70
C MET A 447 11.33 -13.46 25.59
N VAL A 448 10.52 -12.40 25.45
CA VAL A 448 9.07 -12.54 25.25
C VAL A 448 8.77 -13.33 23.99
N LEU A 449 9.45 -13.04 22.87
CA LEU A 449 9.31 -13.80 21.63
C LEU A 449 9.70 -15.28 21.80
N LEU A 450 10.78 -15.57 22.48
CA LEU A 450 11.20 -16.96 22.73
C LEU A 450 10.14 -17.73 23.53
N ILE A 451 9.55 -17.12 24.55
CA ILE A 451 8.46 -17.73 25.31
C ILE A 451 7.27 -18.07 24.39
N VAL A 452 6.89 -17.14 23.51
CA VAL A 452 5.80 -17.35 22.54
C VAL A 452 6.14 -18.45 21.54
N ILE A 453 7.37 -18.45 20.99
CA ILE A 453 7.83 -19.48 20.06
C ILE A 453 7.80 -20.87 20.71
N VAL A 454 8.33 -21.00 21.92
CA VAL A 454 8.36 -22.26 22.66
C VAL A 454 6.94 -22.75 22.97
N SER A 455 6.05 -21.84 23.42
CA SER A 455 4.65 -22.20 23.71
C SER A 455 3.89 -22.69 22.48
N LYS A 456 4.25 -22.18 21.28
CA LYS A 456 3.61 -22.55 20.00
C LYS A 456 4.35 -23.64 19.22
N TYR A 457 5.53 -24.06 19.66
CA TYR A 457 6.37 -24.99 18.90
C TYR A 457 5.64 -26.26 18.47
N HIS A 458 4.96 -26.94 19.41
CA HIS A 458 4.19 -28.15 19.10
C HIS A 458 3.08 -27.90 18.10
N LYS A 459 2.35 -26.81 18.26
CA LYS A 459 1.25 -26.42 17.38
C LYS A 459 1.72 -26.12 15.94
N ILE A 460 2.85 -25.43 15.81
CA ILE A 460 3.46 -25.10 14.52
C ILE A 460 4.03 -26.36 13.85
N LYS A 461 4.67 -27.24 14.60
CA LYS A 461 5.17 -28.51 14.10
C LYS A 461 4.05 -29.38 13.55
N ASP A 462 2.92 -29.47 14.24
CA ASP A 462 1.72 -30.21 13.79
C ASP A 462 1.11 -29.59 12.52
N ILE A 463 1.09 -28.27 12.43
CA ILE A 463 0.65 -27.56 11.23
C ILE A 463 1.56 -27.90 10.04
N TYR A 464 2.88 -27.84 10.23
CA TYR A 464 3.87 -28.14 9.19
C TYR A 464 3.79 -29.59 8.71
N THR A 465 3.69 -30.56 9.62
CA THR A 465 3.58 -32.00 9.27
C THR A 465 2.30 -32.30 8.50
N LYS A 466 1.17 -31.70 8.86
CA LYS A 466 -0.10 -31.86 8.13
C LYS A 466 -0.03 -31.25 6.73
N PHE A 467 0.53 -30.01 6.58
CA PHE A 467 0.73 -29.41 5.27
C PHE A 467 1.63 -30.25 4.36
N ARG A 468 2.71 -30.79 4.90
CA ARG A 468 3.62 -31.66 4.13
C ARG A 468 2.95 -32.92 3.62
N ASN A 469 2.05 -33.51 4.43
CA ASN A 469 1.33 -34.73 4.05
C ASN A 469 0.16 -34.47 3.08
N GLU A 470 -0.39 -33.24 3.01
CA GLU A 470 -1.42 -32.85 2.06
C GLU A 470 -0.86 -32.43 0.68
N VAL A 471 0.43 -32.11 0.60
CA VAL A 471 1.11 -31.70 -0.64
C VAL A 471 1.82 -32.86 -1.34
N ASN A 472 2.19 -33.93 -0.60
CA ASN A 472 2.70 -35.19 -1.15
C ASN A 472 1.53 -36.15 -1.43
#